data_c6937c9ca4d7b3274c89f84fcb472bb3
#
_entry.id   c6937c9ca4d7b3274c89f84fcb472bb3
#
_cell.length_a   1.000
_cell.length_b   1.000
_cell.length_c   1.000
_cell.angle_alpha   90.00
_cell.angle_beta   90.00
_cell.angle_gamma   90.00
#
_symmetry.space_group_name_H-M   'P 1'
#
loop_
_entity.id
_entity.type
_entity.pdbx_description
1 polymer ?
#
loop_
_entity_poly.entity_id
_entity_poly.type
_entity_poly.pdbx_seq_one_letter_code
_entity_poly.pdbx_strand_id
1 'polypeptide(L)'
;MRLISRLTATAAVVGALTIAPHDSADLSQGFSNADGTVNCEASNIEGTYVACLSEGARATSPQCNPPGQLAPRFIYHAGRSKADCFNQGLTTTSFKRLQPGQVHQFNEVVAIADAQGGIHFVGPHGYLGYAGKTAVSGAEGLGNVSSRVM
;
A
#
# COMPACT_ATOMS: atom_id res chain seq x y z
N MET A 1 26.88 -18.03 -69.13
CA MET A 1 26.59 -17.01 -68.11
C MET A 1 25.52 -17.55 -67.20
N ARG A 2 25.86 -17.95 -65.97
CA ARG A 2 24.91 -18.46 -64.97
C ARG A 2 24.80 -17.40 -63.90
N LEU A 3 23.64 -16.74 -63.78
CA LEU A 3 23.27 -15.88 -62.70
C LEU A 3 22.89 -16.75 -61.46
N ILE A 4 23.64 -16.64 -60.42
CA ILE A 4 23.31 -17.26 -59.14
C ILE A 4 22.58 -16.20 -58.30
N SER A 5 21.27 -16.38 -58.16
CA SER A 5 20.43 -15.59 -57.28
C SER A 5 20.64 -16.06 -55.85
N ARG A 6 21.22 -15.21 -55.00
CA ARG A 6 21.31 -15.47 -53.56
C ARG A 6 20.04 -14.97 -52.87
N LEU A 7 19.23 -15.89 -52.41
CA LEU A 7 18.13 -15.59 -51.48
C LEU A 7 18.74 -15.37 -50.09
N THR A 8 18.66 -14.16 -49.59
CA THR A 8 18.90 -13.86 -48.20
C THR A 8 17.63 -14.11 -47.40
N ALA A 9 17.61 -15.15 -46.62
CA ALA A 9 16.54 -15.41 -45.66
C ALA A 9 16.72 -14.50 -44.46
N THR A 10 15.81 -13.54 -44.31
CA THR A 10 15.72 -12.71 -43.10
C THR A 10 14.99 -13.50 -42.02
N ALA A 11 15.69 -13.98 -41.02
CA ALA A 11 15.08 -14.61 -39.88
C ALA A 11 14.48 -13.49 -38.99
N ALA A 12 13.16 -13.39 -38.95
CA ALA A 12 12.46 -12.58 -37.97
C ALA A 12 12.54 -13.24 -36.61
N VAL A 13 13.32 -12.66 -35.69
CA VAL A 13 13.33 -13.05 -34.30
C VAL A 13 12.08 -12.48 -33.66
N VAL A 14 11.04 -13.28 -33.54
CA VAL A 14 9.90 -12.96 -32.70
C VAL A 14 10.33 -13.12 -31.27
N GLY A 15 10.67 -12.01 -30.61
CA GLY A 15 10.91 -11.99 -29.18
C GLY A 15 9.61 -12.30 -28.47
N ALA A 16 9.45 -13.50 -27.96
CA ALA A 16 8.38 -13.83 -27.05
C ALA A 16 8.61 -13.06 -25.74
N LEU A 17 7.81 -12.02 -25.51
CA LEU A 17 7.67 -11.43 -24.18
C LEU A 17 7.02 -12.49 -23.28
N THR A 18 7.83 -13.26 -22.58
CA THR A 18 7.35 -14.08 -21.48
C THR A 18 7.02 -13.14 -20.35
N ILE A 19 5.74 -12.81 -20.19
CA ILE A 19 5.23 -12.23 -18.95
C ILE A 19 5.36 -13.36 -17.93
N ALA A 20 6.36 -13.26 -17.04
CA ALA A 20 6.48 -14.18 -15.93
C ALA A 20 5.17 -14.13 -15.13
N PRO A 21 4.53 -15.28 -14.82
CA PRO A 21 3.39 -15.29 -13.93
C PRO A 21 3.84 -14.67 -12.61
N HIS A 22 3.17 -13.60 -12.19
CA HIS A 22 3.36 -13.07 -10.86
C HIS A 22 2.80 -14.10 -9.88
N ASP A 23 3.65 -14.93 -9.32
CA ASP A 23 3.38 -15.71 -8.12
C ASP A 23 3.32 -14.75 -6.92
N SER A 24 2.37 -13.84 -6.94
CA SER A 24 2.17 -12.86 -5.89
C SER A 24 1.03 -13.22 -4.96
N ALA A 25 0.50 -14.45 -5.04
CA ALA A 25 -0.67 -14.86 -4.29
C ALA A 25 -0.48 -14.80 -2.76
N ASP A 26 0.77 -14.87 -2.27
CA ASP A 26 1.04 -15.01 -0.83
C ASP A 26 2.11 -14.04 -0.30
N LEU A 27 2.62 -13.12 -1.12
CA LEU A 27 3.64 -12.19 -0.67
C LEU A 27 3.00 -10.90 -0.18
N SER A 28 3.07 -10.66 1.11
CA SER A 28 2.74 -9.36 1.66
C SER A 28 3.76 -8.32 1.20
N GLN A 29 3.28 -7.19 0.73
CA GLN A 29 4.10 -6.05 0.36
C GLN A 29 4.11 -5.04 1.49
N GLY A 30 5.30 -4.72 2.01
CA GLY A 30 5.49 -3.72 3.05
C GLY A 30 5.79 -2.35 2.45
N PHE A 31 5.14 -1.31 2.97
CA PHE A 31 5.48 0.07 2.67
C PHE A 31 5.30 0.95 3.92
N SER A 32 5.95 2.09 3.96
CA SER A 32 5.91 2.98 5.11
C SER A 32 6.00 4.44 4.67
N ASN A 33 5.66 5.35 5.58
CA ASN A 33 6.00 6.75 5.40
C ASN A 33 7.53 6.96 5.44
N ALA A 34 7.97 8.17 5.13
CA ALA A 34 9.40 8.48 4.98
C ALA A 34 10.25 8.20 6.24
N ASP A 35 9.71 8.42 7.43
CA ASP A 35 10.43 8.23 8.70
C ASP A 35 10.14 6.88 9.38
N GLY A 36 9.25 6.07 8.84
CA GLY A 36 8.92 4.74 9.37
C GLY A 36 8.05 4.73 10.62
N THR A 37 7.38 5.82 10.93
CA THR A 37 6.42 5.90 12.04
C THR A 37 5.04 5.36 11.69
N VAL A 38 4.76 5.22 10.40
CA VAL A 38 3.57 4.55 9.86
C VAL A 38 4.03 3.41 8.97
N ASN A 39 3.72 2.18 9.34
CA ASN A 39 4.11 0.98 8.62
C ASN A 39 2.87 0.23 8.14
N CYS A 40 2.90 -0.18 6.89
CA CYS A 40 1.79 -0.81 6.21
C CYS A 40 2.19 -2.13 5.58
N GLU A 41 1.25 -3.04 5.51
CA GLU A 41 1.35 -4.26 4.70
C GLU A 41 0.11 -4.43 3.83
N ALA A 42 0.31 -4.94 2.63
CA ALA A 42 -0.75 -5.30 1.71
C ALA A 42 -0.58 -6.75 1.25
N SER A 43 -1.67 -7.50 1.20
CA SER A 43 -1.67 -8.91 0.81
C SER A 43 -2.99 -9.31 0.16
N ASN A 44 -2.99 -10.45 -0.52
CA ASN A 44 -4.19 -11.10 -1.06
C ASN A 44 -4.62 -12.26 -0.15
N ILE A 45 -5.25 -11.94 0.96
CA ILE A 45 -5.86 -12.93 1.84
C ILE A 45 -7.38 -12.81 1.68
N GLU A 46 -7.98 -13.74 0.97
CA GLU A 46 -9.42 -13.72 0.68
C GLU A 46 -9.87 -12.36 0.08
N GLY A 47 -9.08 -11.86 -0.88
CA GLY A 47 -9.21 -10.54 -1.48
C GLY A 47 -8.15 -9.56 -1.02
N THR A 48 -8.26 -8.33 -1.46
CA THR A 48 -7.32 -7.27 -1.12
C THR A 48 -7.40 -6.92 0.37
N TYR A 49 -6.27 -7.04 1.05
CA TYR A 49 -6.09 -6.68 2.43
C TYR A 49 -4.97 -5.63 2.54
N VAL A 50 -5.23 -4.54 3.23
CA VAL A 50 -4.23 -3.52 3.57
C VAL A 50 -4.37 -3.16 5.04
N ALA A 51 -3.30 -3.21 5.78
CA ALA A 51 -3.25 -2.80 7.18
C ALA A 51 -2.09 -1.86 7.43
N CYS A 52 -2.32 -0.79 8.18
CA CYS A 52 -1.28 0.16 8.57
C CYS A 52 -1.32 0.39 10.08
N LEU A 53 -0.18 0.22 10.73
CA LEU A 53 0.03 0.58 12.12
C LEU A 53 0.72 1.94 12.22
N SER A 54 0.20 2.82 13.06
CA SER A 54 0.84 4.08 13.37
C SER A 54 1.52 4.02 14.74
N GLU A 55 2.81 3.84 14.74
CA GLU A 55 3.63 3.94 15.96
C GLU A 55 3.70 5.40 16.46
N GLY A 56 3.64 6.36 15.55
CA GLY A 56 3.56 7.77 15.91
C GLY A 56 2.27 8.10 16.65
N ALA A 57 1.12 7.65 16.16
CA ALA A 57 -0.17 7.84 16.84
C ALA A 57 -0.26 7.03 18.16
N ARG A 58 0.36 5.85 18.22
CA ARG A 58 0.48 5.08 19.45
C ARG A 58 1.16 5.89 20.55
N ALA A 59 2.22 6.60 20.22
CA ALA A 59 2.98 7.38 21.18
C ALA A 59 2.28 8.68 21.61
N THR A 60 1.47 9.28 20.74
CA THR A 60 0.95 10.65 20.91
C THR A 60 -0.57 10.74 20.98
N SER A 61 -1.30 9.70 20.57
CA SER A 61 -2.75 9.75 20.43
C SER A 61 -3.49 9.00 21.54
N PRO A 62 -4.56 9.59 22.11
CA PRO A 62 -5.46 8.90 23.03
C PRO A 62 -6.47 7.98 22.32
N GLN A 63 -6.34 7.74 21.02
CA GLN A 63 -7.29 6.92 20.24
C GLN A 63 -7.45 5.50 20.77
N CYS A 64 -6.38 4.92 21.32
CA CYS A 64 -6.38 3.56 21.84
C CYS A 64 -6.26 3.53 23.34
N ASN A 65 -6.99 2.64 23.98
CA ASN A 65 -7.02 2.48 25.43
C ASN A 65 -6.64 1.03 25.80
N PRO A 66 -5.64 0.79 26.67
CA PRO A 66 -4.83 1.80 27.37
C PRO A 66 -3.85 2.53 26.45
N PRO A 67 -3.57 3.82 26.70
CA PRO A 67 -2.63 4.59 25.90
C PRO A 67 -1.24 3.93 25.85
N GLY A 68 -0.62 3.92 24.68
CA GLY A 68 0.73 3.40 24.46
C GLY A 68 0.83 1.87 24.35
N GLN A 69 -0.19 1.10 24.72
CA GLN A 69 -0.18 -0.37 24.61
C GLN A 69 -0.70 -0.87 23.29
N LEU A 70 -1.67 -0.17 22.69
CA LEU A 70 -2.26 -0.50 21.41
C LEU A 70 -1.86 0.54 20.38
N ALA A 71 -1.53 0.09 19.18
CA ALA A 71 -1.29 0.96 18.04
C ALA A 71 -2.60 1.23 17.27
N PRO A 72 -2.91 2.49 16.96
CA PRO A 72 -3.98 2.79 16.02
C PRO A 72 -3.68 2.16 14.66
N ARG A 73 -4.66 1.46 14.10
CA ARG A 73 -4.54 0.73 12.85
C ARG A 73 -5.61 1.16 11.85
N PHE A 74 -5.19 1.50 10.63
CA PHE A 74 -6.05 1.50 9.45
C PHE A 74 -6.11 0.09 8.89
N ILE A 75 -7.29 -0.36 8.49
CA ILE A 75 -7.48 -1.63 7.82
C ILE A 75 -8.48 -1.48 6.67
N TYR A 76 -8.14 -2.06 5.52
CA TYR A 76 -9.02 -2.28 4.38
C TYR A 76 -9.12 -3.76 4.09
N HIS A 77 -10.32 -4.28 3.99
CA HIS A 77 -10.58 -5.65 3.59
C HIS A 77 -11.99 -5.78 3.02
N ALA A 78 -12.13 -6.57 1.96
CA ALA A 78 -13.41 -6.88 1.31
C ALA A 78 -14.24 -5.62 0.96
N GLY A 79 -13.59 -4.59 0.43
CA GLY A 79 -14.24 -3.34 0.01
C GLY A 79 -14.59 -2.37 1.14
N ARG A 80 -14.20 -2.67 2.38
CA ARG A 80 -14.49 -1.86 3.57
C ARG A 80 -13.22 -1.39 4.24
N SER A 81 -13.25 -0.18 4.78
CA SER A 81 -12.15 0.37 5.56
C SER A 81 -12.63 0.87 6.92
N LYS A 82 -11.80 0.67 7.91
CA LYS A 82 -12.03 1.13 9.29
C LYS A 82 -10.72 1.48 9.98
N ALA A 83 -10.84 2.17 11.10
CA ALA A 83 -9.77 2.31 12.07
C ALA A 83 -10.10 1.48 13.32
N ASP A 84 -9.10 0.82 13.87
CA ASP A 84 -9.20 0.09 15.13
C ASP A 84 -7.89 0.20 15.95
N CYS A 85 -7.82 -0.52 17.04
CA CYS A 85 -6.64 -0.60 17.89
C CYS A 85 -6.08 -2.02 17.87
N PHE A 86 -4.78 -2.15 17.71
CA PHE A 86 -4.13 -3.44 17.50
C PHE A 86 -2.87 -3.59 18.33
N ASN A 87 -2.65 -4.76 18.89
CA ASN A 87 -1.54 -5.04 19.82
C ASN A 87 -0.45 -5.96 19.25
N GLN A 88 -0.62 -6.42 18.02
CA GLN A 88 0.35 -7.26 17.32
C GLN A 88 1.05 -6.44 16.22
N GLY A 89 2.24 -6.88 15.83
CA GLY A 89 2.95 -6.28 14.71
C GLY A 89 2.39 -6.69 13.35
N LEU A 90 2.94 -6.12 12.31
CA LEU A 90 2.72 -6.56 10.94
C LEU A 90 3.53 -7.83 10.66
N THR A 91 3.10 -8.62 9.68
CA THR A 91 3.78 -9.86 9.31
C THR A 91 5.04 -9.61 8.50
N THR A 92 5.04 -8.54 7.68
CA THR A 92 6.22 -8.14 6.93
C THR A 92 7.23 -7.39 7.81
N THR A 93 8.50 -7.58 7.51
CA THR A 93 9.62 -6.89 8.17
C THR A 93 10.38 -5.94 7.22
N SER A 94 10.00 -5.95 5.94
CA SER A 94 10.62 -5.11 4.91
C SER A 94 9.62 -4.10 4.36
N PHE A 95 9.98 -2.82 4.42
CA PHE A 95 9.10 -1.72 4.06
C PHE A 95 9.75 -0.80 3.03
N LYS A 96 9.07 -0.62 1.89
CA LYS A 96 9.40 0.41 0.92
C LYS A 96 9.03 1.77 1.49
N ARG A 97 10.00 2.67 1.63
CA ARG A 97 9.76 4.04 2.10
C ARG A 97 9.12 4.89 1.01
N LEU A 98 7.99 5.51 1.34
CA LEU A 98 7.32 6.48 0.49
C LEU A 98 7.67 7.89 0.92
N GLN A 99 8.32 8.64 0.02
CA GLN A 99 8.55 10.06 0.21
C GLN A 99 7.26 10.84 -0.06
N PRO A 100 7.11 12.07 0.44
CA PRO A 100 5.97 12.93 0.15
C PRO A 100 5.64 12.99 -1.34
N GLY A 101 4.38 12.75 -1.70
CA GLY A 101 3.89 12.70 -3.07
C GLY A 101 4.07 11.36 -3.78
N GLN A 102 4.81 10.41 -3.21
CA GLN A 102 4.93 9.07 -3.80
C GLN A 102 3.68 8.24 -3.55
N VAL A 103 3.42 7.36 -4.50
CA VAL A 103 2.25 6.49 -4.54
C VAL A 103 2.69 5.03 -4.51
N HIS A 104 1.97 4.22 -3.77
CA HIS A 104 2.06 2.77 -3.81
C HIS A 104 0.68 2.19 -4.12
N GLN A 105 0.59 1.42 -5.19
CA GLN A 105 -0.65 0.76 -5.58
C GLN A 105 -0.58 -0.73 -5.28
N PHE A 106 -1.63 -1.23 -4.65
CA PHE A 106 -1.83 -2.65 -4.45
C PHE A 106 -3.28 -3.01 -4.85
N ASN A 107 -3.42 -3.75 -5.93
CA ASN A 107 -4.70 -4.05 -6.55
C ASN A 107 -5.52 -2.76 -6.75
N GLU A 108 -6.74 -2.69 -6.22
CA GLU A 108 -7.64 -1.54 -6.32
C GLU A 108 -7.35 -0.42 -5.31
N VAL A 109 -6.40 -0.61 -4.38
CA VAL A 109 -6.08 0.37 -3.35
C VAL A 109 -4.83 1.16 -3.74
N VAL A 110 -4.94 2.48 -3.67
CA VAL A 110 -3.84 3.41 -3.88
C VAL A 110 -3.51 4.10 -2.57
N ALA A 111 -2.26 3.98 -2.15
CA ALA A 111 -1.69 4.68 -0.99
C ALA A 111 -0.88 5.88 -1.46
N ILE A 112 -1.10 7.04 -0.88
CA ILE A 112 -0.47 8.31 -1.25
C ILE A 112 0.17 8.92 0.00
N ALA A 113 1.49 9.09 -0.03
CA ALA A 113 2.21 9.74 1.07
C ALA A 113 2.06 11.27 1.01
N ASP A 114 1.68 11.88 2.11
CA ASP A 114 1.55 13.34 2.23
C ASP A 114 2.83 13.99 2.79
N ALA A 115 2.85 15.34 2.78
CA ALA A 115 3.99 16.11 3.24
C ALA A 115 4.18 16.10 4.77
N GLN A 116 3.18 15.69 5.53
CA GLN A 116 3.19 15.63 6.99
C GLN A 116 3.54 14.23 7.53
N GLY A 117 3.85 13.30 6.65
CA GLY A 117 4.20 11.92 7.00
C GLY A 117 3.00 11.01 7.23
N GLY A 118 1.85 11.36 6.70
CA GLY A 118 0.69 10.48 6.65
C GLY A 118 0.58 9.75 5.33
N ILE A 119 -0.23 8.69 5.31
CA ILE A 119 -0.55 7.93 4.12
C ILE A 119 -2.07 7.93 3.95
N HIS A 120 -2.54 8.42 2.81
CA HIS A 120 -3.94 8.42 2.41
C HIS A 120 -4.24 7.23 1.54
N PHE A 121 -5.43 6.66 1.69
CA PHE A 121 -5.88 5.51 0.93
C PHE A 121 -7.09 5.86 0.09
N VAL A 122 -7.03 5.49 -1.18
CA VAL A 122 -8.10 5.69 -2.16
C VAL A 122 -8.41 4.35 -2.83
N GLY A 123 -9.67 4.04 -2.97
CA GLY A 123 -10.17 2.86 -3.67
C GLY A 123 -11.06 3.21 -4.86
N PRO A 124 -11.67 2.20 -5.50
CA PRO A 124 -12.50 2.42 -6.71
C PRO A 124 -13.74 3.29 -6.46
N HIS A 125 -14.21 3.34 -5.23
CA HIS A 125 -15.40 4.12 -4.84
C HIS A 125 -15.07 5.41 -4.07
N GLY A 126 -13.80 5.79 -3.99
CA GLY A 126 -13.35 7.03 -3.38
C GLY A 126 -12.40 6.84 -2.21
N TYR A 127 -12.42 7.80 -1.32
CA TYR A 127 -11.52 7.88 -0.17
C TYR A 127 -11.81 6.79 0.86
N LEU A 128 -10.77 6.06 1.26
CA LEU A 128 -10.88 4.94 2.20
C LEU A 128 -10.44 5.29 3.62
N GLY A 129 -9.53 6.23 3.77
CA GLY A 129 -9.02 6.61 5.08
C GLY A 129 -7.58 7.07 5.09
N TYR A 130 -7.03 7.19 6.29
CA TYR A 130 -5.76 7.83 6.56
C TYR A 130 -5.01 7.12 7.70
N ALA A 131 -3.72 6.93 7.51
CA ALA A 131 -2.81 6.51 8.57
C ALA A 131 -1.73 7.60 8.76
N GLY A 132 -1.87 8.38 9.81
CA GLY A 132 -0.97 9.50 10.10
C GLY A 132 -0.14 9.29 11.36
N LYS A 133 0.79 10.19 11.61
CA LYS A 133 1.67 10.15 12.79
C LYS A 133 0.94 10.39 14.11
N THR A 134 -0.22 11.04 14.06
CA THR A 134 -0.97 11.43 15.26
C THR A 134 -2.38 10.85 15.31
N ALA A 135 -2.89 10.34 14.20
CA ALA A 135 -4.23 9.79 14.12
C ALA A 135 -4.37 8.82 12.95
N VAL A 136 -5.32 7.91 13.07
CA VAL A 136 -5.71 6.96 12.04
C VAL A 136 -7.22 7.04 11.85
N SER A 137 -7.68 6.98 10.61
CA SER A 137 -9.12 6.99 10.28
C SER A 137 -9.44 6.03 9.14
N GLY A 138 -10.65 5.48 9.17
CA GLY A 138 -11.25 4.70 8.08
C GLY A 138 -12.57 5.31 7.64
N ALA A 139 -13.18 4.79 6.59
CA ALA A 139 -14.46 5.29 6.08
C ALA A 139 -15.62 5.03 7.06
N GLU A 140 -15.53 4.02 7.90
CA GLU A 140 -16.54 3.64 8.89
C GLU A 140 -16.24 4.21 10.29
N GLY A 141 -15.81 5.45 10.38
CA GLY A 141 -15.72 6.14 11.68
C GLY A 141 -14.31 6.56 12.10
N LEU A 142 -14.27 7.51 12.98
CA LEU A 142 -13.14 8.14 13.64
C LEU A 142 -12.11 8.80 12.71
N GLY A 143 -12.39 10.01 12.32
CA GLY A 143 -11.41 10.89 11.72
C GLY A 143 -12.02 11.86 10.72
N ASN A 144 -11.62 13.08 10.81
CA ASN A 144 -11.93 14.06 9.79
C ASN A 144 -11.21 13.70 8.50
N VAL A 145 -11.93 13.74 7.40
CA VAL A 145 -11.31 13.70 6.07
C VAL A 145 -10.25 14.80 6.05
N SER A 146 -9.00 14.38 5.91
CA SER A 146 -7.92 15.34 5.89
C SER A 146 -8.03 16.20 4.63
N SER A 147 -8.15 17.50 4.80
CA SER A 147 -8.01 18.48 3.71
C SER A 147 -6.61 18.50 3.07
N ARG A 148 -5.73 17.63 3.51
CA ARG A 148 -4.33 17.54 3.08
C ARG A 148 -4.12 16.82 1.75
N VAL A 149 -5.17 16.25 1.16
CA VAL A 149 -5.12 15.54 -0.13
C VAL A 149 -5.55 16.42 -1.30
N MET A 150 -6.06 17.61 -1.04
CA MET A 150 -6.44 18.56 -2.09
C MET A 150 -5.33 19.56 -2.39
#